data_a095f60f7f45d3a936286e6127dfdbb7
#
_entry.id   a095f60f7f45d3a936286e6127dfdbb7
#
_cell.length_a   1.000
_cell.length_b   1.000
_cell.length_c   1.000
_cell.angle_alpha   90.00
_cell.angle_beta   90.00
_cell.angle_gamma   90.00
#
_symmetry.space_group_name_H-M   'P 1'
#
loop_
_entity.id
_entity.type
_entity.pdbx_description
1 polymer ?
#
loop_
_entity_poly.entity_id
_entity_poly.type
_entity_poly.pdbx_seq_one_letter_code
_entity_poly.pdbx_strand_id
1 'polypeptide(L)'
;MKKQEKTNVMRILDQHKIEYNSYTYPTDSSTNGVDVANSIGQDPNQVFKTLVTVGASKRNYVFVIPVNEELDLKKAAKSVGEKSIQMVKSKELLPLTGYIHGGCSPIGMKKFFQTTIHTTAKDFETIIFSGGKIGFQVEVSLENLSKVITFKVEDITSTI
;
A
#
# COMPACT_ATOMS: atom_id res chain seq x y z
N MET A 1 13.25 -14.53 -25.47
CA MET A 1 12.13 -14.08 -24.62
C MET A 1 12.66 -13.49 -23.33
N LYS A 2 12.30 -12.26 -23.04
CA LYS A 2 12.64 -11.67 -21.76
C LYS A 2 11.82 -12.33 -20.69
N LYS A 3 12.46 -12.91 -19.68
CA LYS A 3 11.76 -13.32 -18.47
C LYS A 3 11.18 -12.09 -17.82
N GLN A 4 9.89 -12.11 -17.55
CA GLN A 4 9.25 -11.06 -16.78
C GLN A 4 9.84 -11.07 -15.37
N GLU A 5 10.34 -9.92 -14.91
CA GLU A 5 10.88 -9.79 -13.57
C GLU A 5 9.78 -9.98 -12.54
N LYS A 6 10.02 -10.79 -11.52
CA LYS A 6 9.10 -10.98 -10.41
C LYS A 6 9.67 -10.36 -9.15
N THR A 7 8.86 -9.54 -8.51
CA THR A 7 9.20 -8.97 -7.21
C THR A 7 8.92 -9.98 -6.09
N ASN A 8 9.40 -9.69 -4.89
CA ASN A 8 9.09 -10.51 -3.73
C ASN A 8 7.59 -10.58 -3.45
N VAL A 9 6.88 -9.45 -3.66
CA VAL A 9 5.42 -9.41 -3.51
C VAL A 9 4.75 -10.41 -4.46
N MET A 10 5.17 -10.42 -5.71
CA MET A 10 4.62 -11.35 -6.71
C MET A 10 4.90 -12.80 -6.34
N ARG A 11 6.10 -13.09 -5.82
CA ARG A 11 6.44 -14.43 -5.36
C ARG A 11 5.56 -14.88 -4.20
N ILE A 12 5.26 -13.96 -3.26
CA ILE A 12 4.37 -14.25 -2.14
C ILE A 12 2.97 -14.57 -2.65
N LEU A 13 2.46 -13.78 -3.59
CA LEU A 13 1.15 -14.02 -4.21
C LEU A 13 1.12 -15.39 -4.90
N ASP A 14 2.17 -15.71 -5.65
CA ASP A 14 2.28 -17.02 -6.32
C ASP A 14 2.30 -18.17 -5.31
N GLN A 15 3.02 -18.03 -4.22
CA GLN A 15 3.11 -19.04 -3.16
C GLN A 15 1.75 -19.33 -2.53
N HIS A 16 0.90 -18.32 -2.43
CA HIS A 16 -0.45 -18.46 -1.89
C HIS A 16 -1.48 -18.80 -2.96
N LYS A 17 -1.05 -19.04 -4.21
CA LYS A 17 -1.91 -19.35 -5.34
C LYS A 17 -2.97 -18.28 -5.59
N ILE A 18 -2.59 -17.02 -5.42
CA ILE A 18 -3.47 -15.87 -5.61
C ILE A 18 -3.36 -15.40 -7.05
N GLU A 19 -4.51 -15.22 -7.71
CA GLU A 19 -4.56 -14.58 -9.01
C GLU A 19 -4.38 -13.08 -8.83
N TYR A 20 -3.51 -12.49 -9.66
CA TYR A 20 -3.27 -11.05 -9.65
C TYR A 20 -2.87 -10.58 -11.04
N ASN A 21 -3.12 -9.30 -11.30
CA ASN A 21 -2.56 -8.63 -12.46
C ASN A 21 -1.35 -7.82 -12.01
N SER A 22 -0.42 -7.59 -12.92
CA SER A 22 0.74 -6.75 -12.63
C SER A 22 0.90 -5.68 -13.71
N TYR A 23 1.47 -4.56 -13.30
CA TYR A 23 1.71 -3.40 -14.16
C TYR A 23 3.13 -2.91 -13.96
N THR A 24 3.74 -2.41 -15.01
CA THR A 24 5.03 -1.74 -14.93
C THR A 24 4.89 -0.31 -15.43
N TYR A 25 5.75 0.58 -14.95
CA TYR A 25 5.75 1.97 -15.37
C TYR A 25 7.18 2.52 -15.36
N PRO A 26 7.46 3.58 -16.17
CA PRO A 26 8.81 4.16 -16.20
C PRO A 26 9.19 4.77 -14.84
N THR A 27 10.45 4.63 -14.45
CA THR A 27 10.97 5.11 -13.17
C THR A 27 11.85 6.37 -13.31
N ASP A 28 11.89 6.95 -14.50
CA ASP A 28 12.73 8.09 -14.84
C ASP A 28 12.08 9.44 -14.60
N SER A 29 10.83 9.46 -14.15
CA SER A 29 10.07 10.69 -13.92
C SER A 29 9.48 10.68 -12.50
N SER A 30 8.72 11.74 -12.17
CA SER A 30 8.02 11.83 -10.90
C SER A 30 7.22 10.56 -10.64
N THR A 31 7.37 10.02 -9.42
CA THR A 31 6.72 8.75 -9.02
C THR A 31 5.63 8.97 -7.99
N ASN A 32 4.97 10.14 -7.98
CA ASN A 32 3.80 10.29 -7.10
C ASN A 32 2.69 9.33 -7.55
N GLY A 33 1.84 8.95 -6.61
CA GLY A 33 0.85 7.91 -6.84
C GLY A 33 -0.14 8.19 -7.96
N VAL A 34 -0.54 9.47 -8.15
CA VAL A 34 -1.47 9.85 -9.22
C VAL A 34 -0.79 9.66 -10.58
N ASP A 35 0.47 10.08 -10.71
CA ASP A 35 1.24 9.88 -11.95
C ASP A 35 1.40 8.39 -12.27
N VAL A 36 1.63 7.57 -11.26
CA VAL A 36 1.71 6.11 -11.43
C VAL A 36 0.39 5.56 -11.96
N ALA A 37 -0.72 5.94 -11.35
CA ALA A 37 -2.05 5.50 -11.80
C ALA A 37 -2.29 5.87 -13.26
N ASN A 38 -1.96 7.11 -13.64
CA ASN A 38 -2.10 7.58 -15.01
C ASN A 38 -1.20 6.80 -15.97
N SER A 39 0.03 6.51 -15.55
CA SER A 39 1.00 5.77 -16.37
C SER A 39 0.54 4.36 -16.71
N ILE A 40 -0.16 3.70 -15.79
CA ILE A 40 -0.68 2.35 -16.03
C ILE A 40 -2.12 2.35 -16.54
N GLY A 41 -2.70 3.53 -16.80
CA GLY A 41 -4.05 3.66 -17.36
C GLY A 41 -5.15 3.26 -16.40
N GLN A 42 -4.94 3.40 -15.10
CA GLN A 42 -5.91 3.00 -14.10
C GLN A 42 -6.45 4.20 -13.32
N ASP A 43 -7.65 4.04 -12.74
CA ASP A 43 -8.33 5.06 -11.97
C ASP A 43 -7.54 5.35 -10.68
N PRO A 44 -7.13 6.61 -10.43
CA PRO A 44 -6.44 6.95 -9.17
C PRO A 44 -7.23 6.60 -7.91
N ASN A 45 -8.55 6.53 -7.99
CA ASN A 45 -9.38 6.10 -6.86
C ASN A 45 -9.20 4.63 -6.53
N GLN A 46 -8.75 3.82 -7.50
CA GLN A 46 -8.53 2.39 -7.35
C GLN A 46 -7.07 2.04 -7.05
N VAL A 47 -6.16 2.96 -7.29
CA VAL A 47 -4.74 2.77 -7.01
C VAL A 47 -4.46 3.31 -5.61
N PHE A 48 -3.89 2.47 -4.76
CA PHE A 48 -3.66 2.77 -3.35
C PHE A 48 -2.17 2.92 -3.07
N LYS A 49 -1.84 3.77 -2.11
CA LYS A 49 -0.49 3.95 -1.58
C LYS A 49 -0.42 3.42 -0.16
N THR A 50 0.74 2.94 0.23
CA THR A 50 0.99 2.34 1.54
C THR A 50 1.81 3.30 2.38
N LEU A 51 1.25 3.71 3.51
CA LEU A 51 1.86 4.70 4.40
C LEU A 51 2.22 4.02 5.71
N VAL A 52 3.45 4.23 6.16
CA VAL A 52 3.95 3.70 7.44
C VAL A 52 4.00 4.84 8.45
N THR A 53 3.43 4.60 9.61
CA THR A 53 3.24 5.62 10.62
C THR A 53 3.75 5.15 11.97
N VAL A 54 3.85 6.09 12.91
CA VAL A 54 4.19 5.81 14.31
C VAL A 54 3.17 6.50 15.21
N GLY A 55 2.64 5.77 16.16
CA GLY A 55 1.73 6.31 17.17
C GLY A 55 2.45 6.93 18.35
N ALA A 56 1.71 7.65 19.21
CA ALA A 56 2.24 8.21 20.44
C ALA A 56 2.85 7.12 21.32
N SER A 57 2.35 5.89 21.25
CA SER A 57 2.87 4.73 21.98
C SER A 57 4.21 4.20 21.44
N LYS A 58 4.70 4.75 20.34
CA LYS A 58 5.89 4.29 19.60
C LYS A 58 5.64 3.03 18.76
N ARG A 59 4.41 2.52 18.69
CA ARG A 59 4.04 1.43 17.82
C ARG A 59 3.89 1.93 16.40
N ASN A 60 4.22 1.09 15.42
CA ASN A 60 4.07 1.41 14.01
C ASN A 60 2.79 0.80 13.46
N TYR A 61 2.16 1.53 12.55
CA TYR A 61 0.92 1.14 11.86
C TYR A 61 1.03 1.41 10.38
N VAL A 62 0.36 0.59 9.59
CA VAL A 62 0.33 0.74 8.13
C VAL A 62 -1.07 1.15 7.71
N PHE A 63 -1.17 2.18 6.87
CA PHE A 63 -2.43 2.65 6.30
C PHE A 63 -2.33 2.63 4.79
N VAL A 64 -3.35 2.08 4.14
CA VAL A 64 -3.39 1.94 2.69
C VAL A 64 -4.59 2.76 2.19
N ILE A 65 -4.32 3.79 1.41
CA ILE A 65 -5.33 4.76 0.97
C ILE A 65 -5.19 5.06 -0.52
N PRO A 66 -6.28 5.55 -1.18
CA PRO A 66 -6.18 5.96 -2.58
C PRO A 66 -5.09 7.01 -2.78
N VAL A 67 -4.41 6.92 -3.92
CA VAL A 67 -3.27 7.80 -4.23
C VAL A 67 -3.65 9.27 -4.37
N ASN A 68 -4.91 9.55 -4.67
CA ASN A 68 -5.42 10.93 -4.81
C ASN A 68 -6.04 11.48 -3.51
N GLU A 69 -5.90 10.76 -2.40
CA GLU A 69 -6.41 11.21 -1.11
C GLU A 69 -5.27 11.32 -0.11
N GLU A 70 -5.55 11.98 1.00
CA GLU A 70 -4.59 12.14 2.08
C GLU A 70 -5.07 11.43 3.34
N LEU A 71 -4.13 10.87 4.10
CA LEU A 71 -4.43 10.24 5.37
C LEU A 71 -4.89 11.32 6.36
N ASP A 72 -6.06 11.12 6.96
CA ASP A 72 -6.51 11.94 8.07
C ASP A 72 -5.88 11.39 9.34
N LEU A 73 -4.91 12.11 9.89
CA LEU A 73 -4.14 11.61 11.03
C LEU A 73 -5.00 11.39 12.28
N LYS A 74 -6.04 12.18 12.45
CA LYS A 74 -6.98 12.00 13.58
C LYS A 74 -7.82 10.74 13.41
N LYS A 75 -8.38 10.53 12.21
CA LYS A 75 -9.13 9.30 11.92
C LYS A 75 -8.24 8.07 12.02
N ALA A 76 -7.01 8.17 11.53
CA ALA A 76 -6.03 7.09 11.61
C ALA A 76 -5.74 6.73 13.07
N ALA A 77 -5.46 7.73 13.90
CA ALA A 77 -5.20 7.53 15.33
C ALA A 77 -6.40 6.84 16.00
N LYS A 78 -7.60 7.34 15.74
CA LYS A 78 -8.83 6.77 16.32
C LYS A 78 -9.02 5.31 15.90
N SER A 79 -8.72 4.98 14.64
CA SER A 79 -8.92 3.64 14.11
C SER A 79 -8.05 2.59 14.79
N VAL A 80 -6.91 2.99 15.37
CA VAL A 80 -5.97 2.08 16.03
C VAL A 80 -5.85 2.32 17.54
N GLY A 81 -6.65 3.23 18.09
CA GLY A 81 -6.64 3.50 19.53
C GLY A 81 -5.42 4.28 20.01
N GLU A 82 -4.82 5.09 19.15
CA GLU A 82 -3.68 5.94 19.51
C GLU A 82 -4.13 7.36 19.80
N LYS A 83 -3.38 8.07 20.62
CA LYS A 83 -3.63 9.50 20.88
C LYS A 83 -3.30 10.36 19.68
N SER A 84 -2.25 9.97 18.94
CA SER A 84 -1.81 10.68 17.75
C SER A 84 -1.04 9.73 16.85
N ILE A 85 -1.00 10.09 15.58
CA ILE A 85 -0.27 9.35 14.54
C ILE A 85 0.57 10.35 13.76
N GLN A 86 1.80 9.97 13.45
CA GLN A 86 2.70 10.74 12.59
C GLN A 86 3.30 9.81 11.55
N MET A 87 3.64 10.38 10.39
CA MET A 87 4.36 9.61 9.37
C MET A 87 5.78 9.32 9.87
N VAL A 88 6.28 8.12 9.61
CA VAL A 88 7.69 7.83 9.88
C VAL A 88 8.55 8.62 8.91
N LYS A 89 9.78 8.93 9.32
CA LYS A 89 10.73 9.61 8.45
C LYS A 89 11.16 8.68 7.33
N SER A 90 11.40 9.25 6.15
CA SER A 90 11.78 8.47 4.97
C SER A 90 12.97 7.55 5.24
N LYS A 91 13.96 8.02 6.00
CA LYS A 91 15.15 7.24 6.35
C LYS A 91 14.88 6.04 7.27
N GLU A 92 13.73 6.04 7.94
CA GLU A 92 13.33 4.95 8.84
C GLU A 92 12.56 3.85 8.12
N LEU A 93 12.08 4.12 6.90
CA LEU A 93 11.18 3.23 6.19
C LEU A 93 11.86 1.90 5.83
N LEU A 94 13.06 1.97 5.26
CA LEU A 94 13.79 0.78 4.83
C LEU A 94 14.13 -0.16 6.01
N PRO A 95 14.71 0.32 7.12
CA PRO A 95 14.98 -0.58 8.24
C PRO A 95 13.72 -1.16 8.87
N LEU A 96 12.60 -0.45 8.84
CA LEU A 96 11.34 -0.93 9.41
C LEU A 96 10.65 -1.97 8.50
N THR A 97 10.58 -1.71 7.20
CA THR A 97 9.72 -2.47 6.31
C THR A 97 10.47 -3.31 5.27
N GLY A 98 11.69 -2.96 4.96
CA GLY A 98 12.44 -3.54 3.85
C GLY A 98 12.16 -2.86 2.51
N TYR A 99 11.33 -1.81 2.52
CA TYR A 99 10.96 -1.06 1.31
C TYR A 99 11.44 0.39 1.39
N ILE A 100 11.62 1.00 0.23
CA ILE A 100 11.96 2.42 0.12
C ILE A 100 10.71 3.21 -0.25
N HIS A 101 10.74 4.52 -0.05
CA HIS A 101 9.67 5.41 -0.45
C HIS A 101 9.37 5.26 -1.95
N GLY A 102 8.10 5.12 -2.29
CA GLY A 102 7.66 4.88 -3.67
C GLY A 102 7.58 3.40 -4.06
N GLY A 103 8.18 2.51 -3.27
CA GLY A 103 8.11 1.06 -3.50
C GLY A 103 7.53 0.27 -2.34
N CYS A 104 6.91 0.95 -1.38
CA CYS A 104 6.37 0.30 -0.19
C CYS A 104 5.06 -0.43 -0.49
N SER A 105 5.00 -1.72 -0.17
CA SER A 105 3.81 -2.56 -0.35
C SER A 105 3.31 -3.05 1.00
N PRO A 106 1.98 -3.27 1.15
CA PRO A 106 1.47 -3.89 2.37
C PRO A 106 1.83 -5.36 2.48
N ILE A 107 2.28 -5.98 1.40
CA ILE A 107 2.69 -7.39 1.35
C ILE A 107 4.19 -7.50 1.51
N GLY A 108 4.66 -8.46 2.31
CA GLY A 108 6.08 -8.80 2.36
C GLY A 108 6.95 -7.88 3.21
N MET A 109 6.37 -7.13 4.12
CA MET A 109 7.16 -6.32 5.06
C MET A 109 7.97 -7.20 5.99
N LYS A 110 9.14 -6.68 6.44
CA LYS A 110 10.04 -7.41 7.35
C LYS A 110 9.37 -7.86 8.63
N LYS A 111 8.41 -7.06 9.12
CA LYS A 111 7.70 -7.31 10.37
C LYS A 111 6.21 -7.22 10.10
N PHE A 112 5.43 -7.87 10.95
CA PHE A 112 3.98 -7.67 10.94
C PHE A 112 3.66 -6.31 11.54
N PHE A 113 2.88 -5.51 10.81
CA PHE A 113 2.33 -4.25 11.32
C PHE A 113 0.82 -4.30 11.17
N GLN A 114 0.12 -3.77 12.16
CA GLN A 114 -1.32 -3.61 12.06
C GLN A 114 -1.63 -2.74 10.85
N THR A 115 -2.45 -3.26 9.94
CA THR A 115 -2.74 -2.61 8.65
C THR A 115 -4.21 -2.25 8.56
N THR A 116 -4.49 -1.03 8.12
CA THR A 116 -5.85 -0.53 7.89
C THR A 116 -5.94 -0.03 6.45
N ILE A 117 -6.97 -0.49 5.73
CA ILE A 117 -7.22 -0.08 4.35
C ILE A 117 -8.45 0.81 4.33
N HIS A 118 -8.37 1.91 3.59
CA HIS A 118 -9.48 2.86 3.51
C HIS A 118 -10.72 2.19 2.91
N THR A 119 -11.87 2.55 3.45
CA THR A 119 -13.15 1.89 3.19
C THR A 119 -13.56 1.91 1.72
N THR A 120 -13.12 2.88 0.91
CA THR A 120 -13.45 2.92 -0.52
C THR A 120 -12.90 1.74 -1.30
N ALA A 121 -11.95 0.99 -0.72
CA ALA A 121 -11.47 -0.24 -1.35
C ALA A 121 -12.60 -1.24 -1.61
N LYS A 122 -13.65 -1.20 -0.78
CA LYS A 122 -14.82 -2.08 -0.94
C LYS A 122 -15.66 -1.74 -2.17
N ASP A 123 -15.47 -0.56 -2.74
CA ASP A 123 -16.23 -0.11 -3.91
C ASP A 123 -15.70 -0.71 -5.22
N PHE A 124 -14.57 -1.40 -5.16
CA PHE A 124 -13.90 -1.97 -6.33
C PHE A 124 -13.79 -3.49 -6.18
N GLU A 125 -13.86 -4.20 -7.31
CA GLU A 125 -13.61 -5.65 -7.31
C GLU A 125 -12.16 -5.95 -6.94
N THR A 126 -11.25 -5.07 -7.35
CA THR A 126 -9.82 -5.18 -7.07
C THR A 126 -9.27 -3.82 -6.70
N ILE A 127 -8.16 -3.82 -5.96
CA ILE A 127 -7.36 -2.61 -5.73
C ILE A 127 -5.96 -2.83 -6.27
N ILE A 128 -5.28 -1.73 -6.58
CA ILE A 128 -3.94 -1.75 -7.18
C ILE A 128 -2.99 -1.04 -6.20
N PHE A 129 -1.83 -1.62 -5.96
CA PHE A 129 -0.84 -1.01 -5.07
C PHE A 129 0.57 -1.46 -5.45
N SER A 130 1.58 -0.92 -4.76
CA SER A 130 2.97 -1.21 -5.08
C SER A 130 3.26 -2.71 -5.07
N GLY A 131 3.97 -3.16 -6.09
CA GLY A 131 4.47 -4.52 -6.18
C GLY A 131 5.74 -4.78 -5.36
N GLY A 132 6.13 -3.82 -4.50
CA GLY A 132 7.31 -3.97 -3.65
C GLY A 132 8.60 -3.43 -4.24
N LYS A 133 8.50 -2.75 -5.37
CA LYS A 133 9.64 -2.13 -6.05
C LYS A 133 9.12 -0.99 -6.91
N ILE A 134 9.84 0.13 -6.94
CA ILE A 134 9.49 1.24 -7.83
C ILE A 134 9.43 0.72 -9.27
N GLY A 135 8.37 1.04 -10.00
CA GLY A 135 8.16 0.57 -11.36
C GLY A 135 7.19 -0.60 -11.47
N PHE A 136 6.73 -1.15 -10.37
CA PHE A 136 5.84 -2.31 -10.35
C PHE A 136 4.60 -2.07 -9.50
N GLN A 137 3.43 -2.44 -10.03
CA GLN A 137 2.17 -2.44 -9.29
C GLN A 137 1.51 -3.81 -9.44
N VAL A 138 0.73 -4.21 -8.46
CA VAL A 138 -0.06 -5.43 -8.50
C VAL A 138 -1.52 -5.10 -8.22
N GLU A 139 -2.41 -5.91 -8.77
CA GLU A 139 -3.85 -5.75 -8.62
C GLU A 139 -4.44 -7.03 -8.06
N VAL A 140 -5.13 -6.93 -6.93
CA VAL A 140 -5.75 -8.08 -6.25
C VAL A 140 -7.09 -7.67 -5.66
N SER A 141 -7.99 -8.63 -5.46
CA SER A 141 -9.23 -8.40 -4.71
C SER A 141 -8.91 -8.33 -3.21
N LEU A 142 -9.78 -7.65 -2.45
CA LEU A 142 -9.63 -7.62 -0.98
C LEU A 142 -9.74 -9.03 -0.39
N GLU A 143 -10.62 -9.85 -0.94
CA GLU A 143 -10.75 -11.24 -0.50
C GLU A 143 -9.43 -11.99 -0.63
N ASN A 144 -8.78 -11.89 -1.78
CA ASN A 144 -7.50 -12.55 -2.01
C ASN A 144 -6.39 -11.93 -1.16
N LEU A 145 -6.39 -10.62 -0.99
CA LEU A 145 -5.42 -9.95 -0.12
C LEU A 145 -5.53 -10.45 1.32
N SER A 146 -6.74 -10.71 1.80
CA SER A 146 -6.97 -11.22 3.15
C SER A 146 -6.37 -12.60 3.40
N LYS A 147 -6.06 -13.34 2.34
CA LYS A 147 -5.39 -14.65 2.44
C LYS A 147 -3.88 -14.50 2.67
N VAL A 148 -3.34 -13.33 2.44
CA VAL A 148 -1.89 -13.06 2.49
C VAL A 148 -1.53 -12.20 3.69
N ILE A 149 -2.34 -11.18 4.00
CA ILE A 149 -2.11 -10.28 5.14
C ILE A 149 -3.39 -10.12 5.95
N THR A 150 -3.22 -9.76 7.21
CA THR A 150 -4.34 -9.39 8.08
C THR A 150 -4.52 -7.88 8.01
N PHE A 151 -5.75 -7.42 7.80
CA PHE A 151 -6.05 -5.99 7.77
C PHE A 151 -7.49 -5.76 8.20
N LYS A 152 -7.78 -4.51 8.55
CA LYS A 152 -9.14 -4.05 8.76
C LYS A 152 -9.45 -2.92 7.79
N VAL A 153 -10.72 -2.58 7.65
CA VAL A 153 -11.19 -1.54 6.72
C VAL A 153 -11.91 -0.46 7.52
N GLU A 154 -11.46 0.78 7.38
CA GLU A 154 -11.99 1.93 8.12
C GLU A 154 -11.95 3.18 7.23
N ASP A 155 -12.73 4.20 7.61
CA ASP A 155 -12.63 5.52 7.00
C ASP A 155 -11.45 6.25 7.63
N ILE A 156 -10.40 6.48 6.85
CA ILE A 156 -9.14 7.05 7.36
C ILE A 156 -8.61 8.20 6.51
N THR A 157 -9.37 8.67 5.53
CA THR A 157 -8.93 9.79 4.69
C THR A 157 -9.69 11.06 5.02
N SER A 158 -9.05 12.19 4.69
CA SER A 158 -9.71 13.48 4.77
C SER A 158 -10.69 13.61 3.61
N THR A 159 -11.95 13.86 3.93
CA THR A 159 -12.95 14.21 2.94
C THR A 159 -13.04 15.73 2.89
N ILE A 160 -12.93 16.26 1.71
CA ILE A 160 -13.12 17.67 1.48
C ILE A 160 -14.61 17.96 1.40
#